data_255e45929c05d580eefa81f0ae58850f
#
_entry.id   255e45929c05d580eefa81f0ae58850f
#
_cell.length_a   1.000
_cell.length_b   1.000
_cell.length_c   1.000
_cell.angle_alpha   90.00
_cell.angle_beta   90.00
_cell.angle_gamma   90.00
#
_symmetry.space_group_name_H-M   'P 1'
#
loop_
_entity.id
_entity.type
_entity.pdbx_description
1 polymer ?
#
loop_
_entity_poly.entity_id
_entity_poly.type
_entity_poly.pdbx_seq_one_letter_code
_entity_poly.pdbx_strand_id
1 'polypeptide(L)'
;MLEVKQLTKTYDGGKRSLQDVSFTAQPGEVTVIIGPSGAGKTTLLRSINQLITDDSGQIRFDDQDICALNKRDLKHIRSKIGMIFQNYNLIESLTTIENVLHGGLARKSTIAGVLSLYTKQEKEEAIQLIDEVGLKDFAFQYCSDLSGGQKQRVGIARSLMQHPEMILCDEPIASLDPKSTIIVMDILKKLAKKRGMLVLINLHQVDIAKEYADHIIGLNDGHIVFDGPADQASSQDIERIYRDSAFATS
;
A
#
# COMPACT_ATOMS: atom_id res chain seq x y z
N MET A 1 7.52 1.25 13.09
CA MET A 1 7.98 2.48 12.42
C MET A 1 8.66 2.11 11.10
N LEU A 2 8.41 2.87 10.02
CA LEU A 2 9.16 2.77 8.76
C LEU A 2 10.11 3.96 8.66
N GLU A 3 11.39 3.71 8.36
CA GLU A 3 12.39 4.74 8.11
C GLU A 3 13.05 4.46 6.75
N VAL A 4 13.05 5.44 5.86
CA VAL A 4 13.71 5.40 4.55
C VAL A 4 14.83 6.44 4.59
N LYS A 5 16.06 6.06 4.19
CA LYS A 5 17.23 6.93 4.19
C LYS A 5 17.95 6.89 2.86
N GLN A 6 18.08 8.05 2.22
CA GLN A 6 18.88 8.28 1.02
C GLN A 6 18.62 7.25 -0.09
N LEU A 7 17.36 6.87 -0.24
CA LEU A 7 16.96 5.84 -1.20
C LEU A 7 17.08 6.37 -2.63
N THR A 8 17.83 5.65 -3.45
CA THR A 8 18.03 5.98 -4.87
C THR A 8 17.71 4.77 -5.74
N LYS A 9 16.98 5.02 -6.84
CA LYS A 9 16.66 4.00 -7.84
C LYS A 9 16.73 4.56 -9.25
N THR A 10 17.55 3.93 -10.07
CA THR A 10 17.68 4.20 -11.51
C THR A 10 17.22 2.95 -12.28
N TYR A 11 16.41 3.13 -13.31
CA TYR A 11 16.05 2.04 -14.21
C TYR A 11 16.99 2.00 -15.44
N ASP A 12 16.94 0.89 -16.16
CA ASP A 12 17.66 0.72 -17.41
C ASP A 12 17.33 1.90 -18.36
N GLY A 13 18.37 2.46 -18.98
CA GLY A 13 18.23 3.70 -19.78
C GLY A 13 18.53 4.98 -19.02
N GLY A 14 18.99 4.89 -17.76
CA GLY A 14 19.50 6.02 -16.98
C GLY A 14 18.43 6.92 -16.35
N LYS A 15 17.13 6.55 -16.44
CA LYS A 15 16.06 7.32 -15.80
C LYS A 15 16.10 7.09 -14.29
N ARG A 16 16.44 8.13 -13.54
CA ARG A 16 16.38 8.16 -12.08
C ARG A 16 14.93 8.29 -11.63
N SER A 17 14.42 7.28 -10.95
CA SER A 17 13.04 7.27 -10.47
C SER A 17 12.92 7.67 -9.00
N LEU A 18 14.00 7.48 -8.22
CA LEU A 18 14.14 7.97 -6.84
C LEU A 18 15.55 8.54 -6.69
N GLN A 19 15.67 9.68 -6.01
CA GLN A 19 16.93 10.41 -5.85
C GLN A 19 17.02 10.91 -4.40
N ASP A 20 17.83 10.24 -3.58
CA ASP A 20 18.11 10.62 -2.19
C ASP A 20 16.83 10.78 -1.32
N VAL A 21 15.86 9.88 -1.50
CA VAL A 21 14.58 9.93 -0.82
C VAL A 21 14.75 9.51 0.64
N SER A 22 14.37 10.40 1.58
CA SER A 22 14.47 10.15 3.02
C SER A 22 13.20 10.64 3.72
N PHE A 23 12.53 9.77 4.50
CA PHE A 23 11.36 10.09 5.30
C PHE A 23 11.10 9.05 6.38
N THR A 24 10.19 9.34 7.27
CA THR A 24 9.68 8.40 8.28
C THR A 24 8.17 8.31 8.22
N ALA A 25 7.61 7.12 8.53
CA ALA A 25 6.17 6.94 8.70
C ALA A 25 5.89 6.14 9.99
N GLN A 26 4.84 6.56 10.71
CA GLN A 26 4.56 6.05 12.05
C GLN A 26 3.40 5.04 12.05
N PRO A 27 3.43 4.03 12.93
CA PRO A 27 2.26 3.21 13.21
C PRO A 27 1.10 4.06 13.74
N GLY A 28 -0.12 3.70 13.36
CA GLY A 28 -1.33 4.44 13.75
C GLY A 28 -1.62 5.68 12.91
N GLU A 29 -0.79 5.97 11.90
CA GLU A 29 -0.94 7.09 10.98
C GLU A 29 -1.22 6.63 9.55
N VAL A 30 -1.97 7.46 8.84
CA VAL A 30 -2.13 7.38 7.38
C VAL A 30 -1.14 8.36 6.75
N THR A 31 -0.07 7.83 6.16
CA THR A 31 0.88 8.61 5.37
C THR A 31 0.50 8.52 3.89
N VAL A 32 0.31 9.65 3.24
CA VAL A 32 -0.06 9.70 1.82
C VAL A 32 1.08 10.29 0.99
N ILE A 33 1.45 9.59 -0.07
CA ILE A 33 2.41 10.06 -1.06
C ILE A 33 1.64 10.64 -2.24
N ILE A 34 1.86 11.92 -2.53
CA ILE A 34 1.27 12.62 -3.69
C ILE A 34 2.35 13.09 -4.66
N GLY A 35 1.97 13.34 -5.89
CA GLY A 35 2.86 13.87 -6.93
C GLY A 35 2.39 13.49 -8.34
N PRO A 36 2.97 14.10 -9.38
CA PRO A 36 2.57 13.86 -10.75
C PRO A 36 2.80 12.41 -11.19
N SER A 37 2.25 12.05 -12.35
CA SER A 37 2.55 10.75 -12.97
C SER A 37 4.03 10.66 -13.30
N GLY A 38 4.65 9.53 -12.97
CA GLY A 38 6.08 9.33 -13.16
C GLY A 38 7.00 9.92 -12.08
N ALA A 39 6.47 10.55 -11.03
CA ALA A 39 7.27 11.13 -9.93
C ALA A 39 8.05 10.09 -9.09
N GLY A 40 7.76 8.78 -9.24
CA GLY A 40 8.45 7.72 -8.51
C GLY A 40 7.61 7.05 -7.40
N LYS A 41 6.35 7.43 -7.19
CA LYS A 41 5.48 6.91 -6.11
C LYS A 41 5.38 5.39 -6.07
N THR A 42 5.00 4.75 -7.19
CA THR A 42 4.93 3.28 -7.30
C THR A 42 6.30 2.63 -7.13
N THR A 43 7.37 3.26 -7.63
CA THR A 43 8.74 2.81 -7.41
C THR A 43 9.06 2.78 -5.91
N LEU A 44 8.73 3.84 -5.18
CA LEU A 44 8.97 3.93 -3.74
C LEU A 44 8.24 2.82 -2.97
N LEU A 45 6.94 2.57 -3.24
CA LEU A 45 6.22 1.46 -2.59
C LEU A 45 6.82 0.09 -2.93
N ARG A 46 7.25 -0.11 -4.18
CA ARG A 46 7.88 -1.37 -4.60
C ARG A 46 9.25 -1.56 -3.97
N SER A 47 10.02 -0.49 -3.77
CA SER A 47 11.27 -0.49 -3.01
C SER A 47 11.04 -0.88 -1.56
N ILE A 48 10.07 -0.26 -0.88
CA ILE A 48 9.74 -0.55 0.51
C ILE A 48 9.35 -2.03 0.69
N ASN A 49 8.60 -2.62 -0.25
CA ASN A 49 8.27 -4.04 -0.22
C ASN A 49 9.37 -4.92 -0.84
N GLN A 50 10.52 -4.34 -1.23
CA GLN A 50 11.63 -5.03 -1.89
C GLN A 50 11.20 -5.86 -3.11
N LEU A 51 10.16 -5.41 -3.83
CA LEU A 51 9.75 -5.99 -5.13
C LEU A 51 10.73 -5.61 -6.23
N ILE A 52 11.47 -4.53 -6.03
CA ILE A 52 12.60 -4.08 -6.86
C ILE A 52 13.81 -3.87 -5.95
N THR A 53 15.00 -4.00 -6.49
CA THR A 53 16.25 -3.73 -5.77
C THR A 53 16.63 -2.27 -5.99
N ASP A 54 16.97 -1.58 -4.92
CA ASP A 54 17.44 -0.19 -4.94
C ASP A 54 18.93 -0.14 -5.29
N ASP A 55 19.39 1.02 -5.81
CA ASP A 55 20.80 1.21 -6.17
C ASP A 55 21.63 1.60 -4.94
N SER A 56 21.03 2.39 -4.04
CA SER A 56 21.62 2.79 -2.77
C SER A 56 20.55 3.25 -1.79
N GLY A 57 20.95 3.42 -0.53
CA GLY A 57 20.07 3.83 0.57
C GLY A 57 19.73 2.69 1.51
N GLN A 58 18.87 2.99 2.47
CA GLN A 58 18.46 2.06 3.50
C GLN A 58 16.96 2.17 3.76
N ILE A 59 16.31 1.04 3.95
CA ILE A 59 14.92 0.96 4.39
C ILE A 59 14.87 0.14 5.67
N ARG A 60 14.42 0.76 6.76
CA ARG A 60 14.27 0.08 8.06
C ARG A 60 12.79 -0.06 8.41
N PHE A 61 12.39 -1.28 8.67
CA PHE A 61 11.07 -1.61 9.18
C PHE A 61 11.22 -2.55 10.38
N ASP A 62 10.55 -2.25 11.48
CA ASP A 62 10.63 -3.02 12.73
C ASP A 62 12.09 -3.19 13.19
N ASP A 63 12.86 -2.08 13.18
CA ASP A 63 14.28 -1.99 13.51
C ASP A 63 15.23 -2.83 12.64
N GLN A 64 14.74 -3.47 11.58
CA GLN A 64 15.54 -4.25 10.66
C GLN A 64 15.77 -3.49 9.35
N ASP A 65 17.00 -3.53 8.84
CA ASP A 65 17.32 -3.06 7.49
C ASP A 65 16.87 -4.11 6.47
N ILE A 66 15.76 -3.83 5.78
CA ILE A 66 15.17 -4.79 4.85
C ILE A 66 15.94 -4.92 3.53
N CYS A 67 16.78 -3.93 3.18
CA CYS A 67 17.63 -3.99 1.99
C CYS A 67 18.78 -5.00 2.14
N ALA A 68 19.22 -5.26 3.38
CA ALA A 68 20.33 -6.16 3.69
C ALA A 68 19.88 -7.61 3.98
N LEU A 69 18.57 -7.90 3.97
CA LEU A 69 18.05 -9.20 4.34
C LEU A 69 18.31 -10.28 3.27
N ASN A 70 18.60 -11.50 3.72
CA ASN A 70 18.57 -12.66 2.85
C ASN A 70 17.13 -13.04 2.44
N LYS A 71 16.99 -13.91 1.44
CA LYS A 71 15.66 -14.30 0.88
C LYS A 71 14.69 -14.88 1.93
N ARG A 72 15.18 -15.59 2.95
CA ARG A 72 14.34 -16.20 3.99
C ARG A 72 13.78 -15.13 4.92
N ASP A 73 14.62 -14.24 5.40
CA ASP A 73 14.24 -13.18 6.32
C ASP A 73 13.38 -12.12 5.62
N LEU A 74 13.69 -11.82 4.35
CA LEU A 74 12.85 -10.97 3.51
C LEU A 74 11.44 -11.55 3.33
N LYS A 75 11.29 -12.88 3.15
CA LYS A 75 9.97 -13.52 3.10
C LYS A 75 9.20 -13.31 4.40
N HIS A 76 9.88 -13.38 5.55
CA HIS A 76 9.26 -13.12 6.86
C HIS A 76 8.80 -11.67 6.98
N ILE A 77 9.66 -10.70 6.62
CA ILE A 77 9.27 -9.27 6.65
C ILE A 77 8.11 -8.99 5.69
N ARG A 78 8.12 -9.53 4.47
CA ARG A 78 7.00 -9.38 3.51
C ARG A 78 5.68 -9.94 4.03
N SER A 79 5.70 -10.97 4.90
CA SER A 79 4.46 -11.47 5.52
C SER A 79 3.86 -10.48 6.53
N LYS A 80 4.64 -9.51 7.03
CA LYS A 80 4.18 -8.41 7.88
C LYS A 80 3.72 -7.18 7.08
N ILE A 81 3.88 -7.19 5.76
CA ILE A 81 3.53 -6.07 4.87
C ILE A 81 2.39 -6.51 3.95
N GLY A 82 1.21 -5.95 4.15
CA GLY A 82 0.09 -6.11 3.23
C GLY A 82 0.25 -5.17 2.03
N MET A 83 -0.03 -5.65 0.82
CA MET A 83 0.00 -4.79 -0.36
C MET A 83 -1.34 -4.80 -1.09
N ILE A 84 -1.86 -3.61 -1.35
CA ILE A 84 -3.10 -3.35 -2.08
C ILE A 84 -2.72 -2.67 -3.39
N PHE A 85 -3.15 -3.29 -4.50
CA PHE A 85 -2.80 -2.87 -5.85
C PHE A 85 -3.96 -2.15 -6.54
N GLN A 86 -3.67 -1.30 -7.49
CA GLN A 86 -4.63 -0.59 -8.33
C GLN A 86 -5.58 -1.57 -9.09
N ASN A 87 -5.07 -2.68 -9.60
CA ASN A 87 -5.81 -3.67 -10.38
C ASN A 87 -6.38 -4.81 -9.53
N TYR A 88 -6.61 -4.60 -8.23
CA TYR A 88 -7.15 -5.55 -7.25
C TYR A 88 -6.35 -6.86 -7.12
N ASN A 89 -5.79 -7.41 -8.20
CA ASN A 89 -5.05 -8.67 -8.30
C ASN A 89 -5.81 -9.86 -7.68
N LEU A 90 -7.12 -9.90 -7.87
CA LEU A 90 -7.97 -11.00 -7.44
C LEU A 90 -8.00 -12.11 -8.48
N ILE A 91 -8.22 -13.33 -8.02
CA ILE A 91 -8.51 -14.47 -8.89
C ILE A 91 -10.02 -14.43 -9.13
N GLU A 92 -10.44 -13.98 -10.32
CA GLU A 92 -11.85 -13.70 -10.63
C GLU A 92 -12.72 -14.95 -10.61
N SER A 93 -12.17 -16.13 -10.94
CA SER A 93 -12.84 -17.43 -10.90
C SER A 93 -13.01 -18.02 -9.50
N LEU A 94 -12.50 -17.34 -8.47
CA LEU A 94 -12.68 -17.72 -7.06
C LEU A 94 -13.70 -16.81 -6.39
N THR A 95 -14.32 -17.35 -5.33
CA THR A 95 -15.22 -16.59 -4.46
C THR A 95 -14.44 -15.57 -3.62
N THR A 96 -15.18 -14.63 -3.01
CA THR A 96 -14.64 -13.64 -2.08
C THR A 96 -13.85 -14.30 -0.95
N ILE A 97 -14.45 -15.31 -0.29
CA ILE A 97 -13.80 -16.00 0.83
C ILE A 97 -12.53 -16.74 0.40
N GLU A 98 -12.53 -17.38 -0.76
CA GLU A 98 -11.35 -18.06 -1.28
C GLU A 98 -10.21 -17.08 -1.57
N ASN A 99 -10.52 -15.92 -2.19
CA ASN A 99 -9.53 -14.87 -2.39
C ASN A 99 -8.96 -14.35 -1.06
N VAL A 100 -9.79 -14.14 -0.04
CA VAL A 100 -9.33 -13.69 1.29
C VAL A 100 -8.46 -14.76 1.95
N LEU A 101 -8.87 -16.02 1.93
CA LEU A 101 -8.09 -17.14 2.47
C LEU A 101 -6.69 -17.26 1.84
N HIS A 102 -6.55 -16.94 0.55
CA HIS A 102 -5.25 -16.93 -0.13
C HIS A 102 -4.27 -15.91 0.48
N GLY A 103 -4.75 -14.86 1.13
CA GLY A 103 -3.90 -13.94 1.90
C GLY A 103 -3.09 -14.65 3.00
N GLY A 104 -3.64 -15.70 3.62
CA GLY A 104 -2.97 -16.49 4.65
C GLY A 104 -1.92 -17.50 4.15
N LEU A 105 -1.73 -17.66 2.85
CA LEU A 105 -0.82 -18.67 2.28
C LEU A 105 0.64 -18.49 2.72
N ALA A 106 1.09 -17.26 2.95
CA ALA A 106 2.46 -16.99 3.40
C ALA A 106 2.80 -17.64 4.76
N ARG A 107 1.77 -17.92 5.57
CA ARG A 107 1.90 -18.53 6.91
C ARG A 107 1.80 -20.06 6.90
N LYS A 108 1.49 -20.66 5.73
CA LYS A 108 1.31 -22.10 5.59
C LYS A 108 2.57 -22.83 5.16
N SER A 109 2.64 -24.11 5.47
CA SER A 109 3.60 -25.01 4.83
C SER A 109 3.29 -25.12 3.33
N THR A 110 4.31 -25.38 2.53
CA THR A 110 4.17 -25.49 1.05
C THR A 110 3.08 -26.49 0.66
N ILE A 111 3.03 -27.67 1.33
CA ILE A 111 2.03 -28.71 1.04
C ILE A 111 0.61 -28.23 1.37
N ALA A 112 0.39 -27.65 2.53
CA ALA A 112 -0.93 -27.16 2.92
C ALA A 112 -1.39 -25.99 2.04
N GLY A 113 -0.46 -25.15 1.58
CA GLY A 113 -0.74 -24.07 0.65
C GLY A 113 -1.15 -24.57 -0.74
N VAL A 114 -0.40 -25.52 -1.33
CA VAL A 114 -0.70 -26.09 -2.65
C VAL A 114 -2.05 -26.82 -2.65
N LEU A 115 -2.37 -27.52 -1.56
CA LEU A 115 -3.65 -28.25 -1.44
C LEU A 115 -4.81 -27.35 -0.97
N SER A 116 -4.59 -26.04 -0.78
CA SER A 116 -5.60 -25.08 -0.31
C SER A 116 -6.33 -25.57 0.96
N LEU A 117 -5.61 -26.21 1.88
CA LEU A 117 -6.16 -26.74 3.11
C LEU A 117 -6.32 -25.61 4.14
N TYR A 118 -7.55 -25.21 4.41
CA TYR A 118 -7.88 -24.18 5.39
C TYR A 118 -8.62 -24.77 6.58
N THR A 119 -8.17 -24.44 7.77
CA THR A 119 -8.81 -24.83 9.03
C THR A 119 -10.15 -24.11 9.20
N LYS A 120 -10.99 -24.61 10.11
CA LYS A 120 -12.25 -23.96 10.48
C LYS A 120 -12.01 -22.54 10.99
N GLN A 121 -10.98 -22.37 11.83
CA GLN A 121 -10.61 -21.07 12.39
C GLN A 121 -10.20 -20.04 11.30
N GLU A 122 -9.41 -20.46 10.30
CA GLU A 122 -9.04 -19.57 9.17
C GLU A 122 -10.25 -19.15 8.34
N LYS A 123 -11.23 -20.05 8.16
CA LYS A 123 -12.47 -19.72 7.45
C LYS A 123 -13.35 -18.74 8.24
N GLU A 124 -13.44 -18.93 9.55
CA GLU A 124 -14.15 -18.01 10.45
C GLU A 124 -13.49 -16.63 10.46
N GLU A 125 -12.15 -16.57 10.52
CA GLU A 125 -11.37 -15.35 10.42
C GLU A 125 -11.61 -14.63 9.07
N ALA A 126 -11.56 -15.37 7.97
CA ALA A 126 -11.82 -14.79 6.64
C ALA A 126 -13.22 -14.16 6.56
N ILE A 127 -14.26 -14.82 7.12
CA ILE A 127 -15.62 -14.26 7.18
C ILE A 127 -15.66 -12.98 8.03
N GLN A 128 -14.94 -12.93 9.16
CA GLN A 128 -14.86 -11.73 10.00
C GLN A 128 -14.19 -10.58 9.26
N LEU A 129 -13.11 -10.84 8.53
CA LEU A 129 -12.42 -9.82 7.72
C LEU A 129 -13.29 -9.31 6.56
N ILE A 130 -14.05 -10.20 5.93
CA ILE A 130 -15.03 -9.84 4.89
C ILE A 130 -16.15 -8.97 5.46
N ASP A 131 -16.64 -9.29 6.66
CA ASP A 131 -17.65 -8.48 7.38
C ASP A 131 -17.09 -7.10 7.76
N GLU A 132 -15.82 -7.04 8.21
CA GLU A 132 -15.14 -5.78 8.57
C GLU A 132 -15.04 -4.80 7.40
N VAL A 133 -14.89 -5.30 6.18
CA VAL A 133 -14.88 -4.46 4.96
C VAL A 133 -16.29 -4.27 4.36
N GLY A 134 -17.35 -4.70 5.06
CA GLY A 134 -18.75 -4.52 4.66
C GLY A 134 -19.17 -5.37 3.46
N LEU A 135 -18.66 -6.59 3.36
CA LEU A 135 -18.96 -7.52 2.26
C LEU A 135 -19.53 -8.86 2.73
N LYS A 136 -20.11 -8.95 3.93
CA LYS A 136 -20.61 -10.19 4.52
C LYS A 136 -21.53 -10.97 3.59
N ASP A 137 -22.49 -10.28 2.95
CA ASP A 137 -23.46 -10.89 2.06
C ASP A 137 -22.86 -11.37 0.72
N PHE A 138 -21.63 -10.94 0.43
CA PHE A 138 -20.90 -11.30 -0.78
C PHE A 138 -19.80 -12.34 -0.55
N ALA A 139 -19.75 -12.95 0.65
CA ALA A 139 -18.65 -13.86 1.04
C ALA A 139 -18.47 -15.06 0.09
N PHE A 140 -19.56 -15.57 -0.45
CA PHE A 140 -19.56 -16.74 -1.33
C PHE A 140 -19.81 -16.38 -2.80
N GLN A 141 -19.87 -15.08 -3.15
CA GLN A 141 -20.01 -14.63 -4.53
C GLN A 141 -18.65 -14.68 -5.23
N TYR A 142 -18.64 -15.01 -6.51
CA TYR A 142 -17.44 -14.97 -7.36
C TYR A 142 -16.94 -13.54 -7.51
N CYS A 143 -15.62 -13.36 -7.51
CA CYS A 143 -15.02 -12.03 -7.65
C CYS A 143 -15.24 -11.42 -9.03
N SER A 144 -15.49 -12.23 -10.08
CA SER A 144 -15.93 -11.74 -11.39
C SER A 144 -17.16 -10.85 -11.31
N ASP A 145 -18.13 -11.18 -10.44
CA ASP A 145 -19.45 -10.56 -10.34
C ASP A 145 -19.49 -9.34 -9.41
N LEU A 146 -18.36 -8.99 -8.81
CA LEU A 146 -18.24 -7.85 -7.90
C LEU A 146 -17.96 -6.55 -8.65
N SER A 147 -18.50 -5.45 -8.12
CA SER A 147 -18.11 -4.10 -8.56
C SER A 147 -16.66 -3.78 -8.23
N GLY A 148 -16.08 -2.76 -8.89
CA GLY A 148 -14.69 -2.33 -8.62
C GLY A 148 -14.43 -2.00 -7.16
N GLY A 149 -15.34 -1.26 -6.50
CA GLY A 149 -15.23 -0.94 -5.09
C GLY A 149 -15.37 -2.17 -4.16
N GLN A 150 -16.17 -3.17 -4.56
CA GLN A 150 -16.24 -4.44 -3.85
C GLN A 150 -14.95 -5.25 -4.03
N LYS A 151 -14.43 -5.36 -5.26
CA LYS A 151 -13.13 -6.02 -5.56
C LYS A 151 -11.99 -5.40 -4.73
N GLN A 152 -11.96 -4.07 -4.63
CA GLN A 152 -10.94 -3.38 -3.82
C GLN A 152 -11.04 -3.75 -2.35
N ARG A 153 -12.24 -3.80 -1.79
CA ARG A 153 -12.47 -4.21 -0.39
C ARG A 153 -12.11 -5.68 -0.15
N VAL A 154 -12.32 -6.57 -1.12
CA VAL A 154 -11.81 -7.95 -1.06
C VAL A 154 -10.27 -7.96 -1.03
N GLY A 155 -9.61 -7.12 -1.84
CA GLY A 155 -8.15 -6.94 -1.81
C GLY A 155 -7.63 -6.51 -0.44
N ILE A 156 -8.36 -5.59 0.23
CA ILE A 156 -8.03 -5.18 1.61
C ILE A 156 -8.19 -6.36 2.58
N ALA A 157 -9.34 -7.05 2.57
CA ALA A 157 -9.58 -8.19 3.44
C ALA A 157 -8.54 -9.30 3.23
N ARG A 158 -8.16 -9.58 1.98
CA ARG A 158 -7.09 -10.51 1.64
C ARG A 158 -5.75 -10.08 2.24
N SER A 159 -5.41 -8.80 2.18
CA SER A 159 -4.16 -8.30 2.76
C SER A 159 -4.15 -8.44 4.29
N LEU A 160 -5.30 -8.24 4.95
CA LEU A 160 -5.45 -8.39 6.40
C LEU A 160 -5.29 -9.84 6.87
N MET A 161 -5.62 -10.82 6.04
CA MET A 161 -5.45 -12.25 6.36
C MET A 161 -3.98 -12.66 6.55
N GLN A 162 -3.02 -11.82 6.14
CA GLN A 162 -1.60 -11.99 6.46
C GLN A 162 -1.25 -11.59 7.89
N HIS A 163 -2.11 -10.88 8.62
CA HIS A 163 -1.85 -10.18 9.88
C HIS A 163 -0.73 -9.13 9.72
N PRO A 164 -0.84 -8.21 8.77
CA PRO A 164 0.22 -7.25 8.51
C PRO A 164 0.33 -6.21 9.63
N GLU A 165 1.54 -5.70 9.81
CA GLU A 165 1.83 -4.54 10.67
C GLU A 165 1.84 -3.24 9.85
N MET A 166 2.07 -3.35 8.54
CA MET A 166 2.07 -2.25 7.58
C MET A 166 1.23 -2.59 6.34
N ILE A 167 0.50 -1.62 5.83
CA ILE A 167 -0.23 -1.72 4.56
C ILE A 167 0.32 -0.68 3.58
N LEU A 168 0.73 -1.15 2.41
CA LEU A 168 1.13 -0.34 1.27
C LEU A 168 0.01 -0.35 0.23
N CYS A 169 -0.46 0.83 -0.18
CA CYS A 169 -1.54 0.98 -1.16
C CYS A 169 -1.05 1.73 -2.39
N ASP A 170 -0.99 1.04 -3.52
CA ASP A 170 -0.63 1.66 -4.80
C ASP A 170 -1.89 2.06 -5.56
N GLU A 171 -2.28 3.33 -5.45
CA GLU A 171 -3.48 3.94 -6.07
C GLU A 171 -4.79 3.17 -5.79
N PRO A 172 -5.16 2.94 -4.51
CA PRO A 172 -6.25 2.04 -4.16
C PRO A 172 -7.64 2.53 -4.59
N ILE A 173 -7.77 3.77 -5.06
CA ILE A 173 -9.05 4.41 -5.42
C ILE A 173 -9.11 4.92 -6.87
N ALA A 174 -8.07 4.67 -7.69
CA ALA A 174 -7.91 5.29 -9.01
C ALA A 174 -9.08 5.02 -9.99
N SER A 175 -9.75 3.87 -9.84
CA SER A 175 -10.83 3.44 -10.75
C SER A 175 -12.17 3.29 -10.03
N LEU A 176 -12.36 3.96 -8.89
CA LEU A 176 -13.55 3.85 -8.07
C LEU A 176 -14.47 5.05 -8.24
N ASP A 177 -15.78 4.79 -8.10
CA ASP A 177 -16.78 5.85 -7.95
C ASP A 177 -16.61 6.60 -6.62
N PRO A 178 -17.14 7.83 -6.46
CA PRO A 178 -16.94 8.64 -5.25
C PRO A 178 -17.40 7.95 -3.96
N LYS A 179 -18.50 7.18 -4.00
CA LYS A 179 -19.02 6.48 -2.82
C LYS A 179 -18.09 5.34 -2.40
N SER A 180 -17.63 4.56 -3.37
CA SER A 180 -16.65 3.49 -3.12
C SER A 180 -15.30 4.03 -2.63
N THR A 181 -14.88 5.19 -3.15
CA THR A 181 -13.66 5.91 -2.69
C THR A 181 -13.72 6.21 -1.19
N ILE A 182 -14.81 6.84 -0.73
CA ILE A 182 -15.00 7.16 0.69
C ILE A 182 -14.95 5.90 1.56
N ILE A 183 -15.69 4.85 1.16
CA ILE A 183 -15.72 3.58 1.91
C ILE A 183 -14.30 2.97 2.04
N VAL A 184 -13.53 2.93 0.95
CA VAL A 184 -12.17 2.37 0.95
C VAL A 184 -11.25 3.19 1.83
N MET A 185 -11.28 4.52 1.74
CA MET A 185 -10.44 5.41 2.53
C MET A 185 -10.81 5.36 4.02
N ASP A 186 -12.10 5.27 4.36
CA ASP A 186 -12.56 5.08 5.74
C ASP A 186 -12.07 3.77 6.34
N ILE A 187 -12.07 2.67 5.57
CA ILE A 187 -11.53 1.39 6.01
C ILE A 187 -10.02 1.54 6.29
N LEU A 188 -9.24 2.13 5.38
CA LEU A 188 -7.80 2.32 5.56
C LEU A 188 -7.48 3.19 6.78
N LYS A 189 -8.21 4.31 6.96
CA LYS A 189 -8.10 5.17 8.14
C LYS A 189 -8.44 4.45 9.45
N LYS A 190 -9.50 3.62 9.43
CA LYS A 190 -9.88 2.77 10.58
C LYS A 190 -8.79 1.77 10.92
N LEU A 191 -8.16 1.13 9.92
CA LEU A 191 -7.05 0.20 10.15
C LEU A 191 -5.86 0.89 10.80
N ALA A 192 -5.46 2.07 10.33
CA ALA A 192 -4.43 2.86 10.99
C ALA A 192 -4.81 3.18 12.44
N LYS A 193 -5.94 3.86 12.65
CA LYS A 193 -6.30 4.41 13.97
C LYS A 193 -6.69 3.36 15.01
N LYS A 194 -7.45 2.32 14.62
CA LYS A 194 -7.97 1.32 15.58
C LYS A 194 -7.06 0.13 15.77
N ARG A 195 -6.31 -0.28 14.74
CA ARG A 195 -5.38 -1.41 14.82
C ARG A 195 -3.92 -0.99 15.02
N GLY A 196 -3.64 0.32 15.02
CA GLY A 196 -2.27 0.85 15.15
C GLY A 196 -1.38 0.50 13.97
N MET A 197 -1.97 0.19 12.79
CA MET A 197 -1.20 -0.20 11.61
C MET A 197 -0.54 1.02 10.98
N LEU A 198 0.63 0.84 10.39
CA LEU A 198 1.23 1.82 9.49
C LEU A 198 0.54 1.69 8.12
N VAL A 199 -0.06 2.77 7.63
CA VAL A 199 -0.74 2.79 6.32
C VAL A 199 -0.08 3.82 5.42
N LEU A 200 0.52 3.36 4.32
CA LEU A 200 1.19 4.19 3.33
C LEU A 200 0.45 4.09 1.99
N ILE A 201 -0.02 5.22 1.47
CA ILE A 201 -0.93 5.26 0.30
C ILE A 201 -0.38 6.18 -0.77
N ASN A 202 -0.25 5.70 -2.01
CA ASN A 202 -0.07 6.56 -3.17
C ASN A 202 -1.42 7.09 -3.65
N LEU A 203 -1.54 8.41 -3.80
CA LEU A 203 -2.72 9.05 -4.38
C LEU A 203 -2.33 10.08 -5.44
N HIS A 204 -3.26 10.34 -6.37
CA HIS A 204 -3.21 11.47 -7.29
C HIS A 204 -4.15 12.60 -6.87
N GLN A 205 -5.18 12.29 -6.10
CA GLN A 205 -6.24 13.22 -5.69
C GLN A 205 -5.81 13.95 -4.42
N VAL A 206 -5.44 15.22 -4.56
CA VAL A 206 -4.95 16.07 -3.47
C VAL A 206 -6.00 16.28 -2.39
N ASP A 207 -7.27 16.48 -2.79
CA ASP A 207 -8.37 16.71 -1.84
C ASP A 207 -8.58 15.52 -0.91
N ILE A 208 -8.58 14.30 -1.49
CA ILE A 208 -8.66 13.05 -0.71
C ILE A 208 -7.42 12.89 0.20
N ALA A 209 -6.22 13.22 -0.31
CA ALA A 209 -5.01 13.18 0.49
C ALA A 209 -5.11 14.10 1.71
N LYS A 210 -5.56 15.35 1.54
CA LYS A 210 -5.74 16.31 2.64
C LYS A 210 -6.80 15.88 3.65
N GLU A 211 -7.88 15.22 3.21
CA GLU A 211 -8.96 14.77 4.08
C GLU A 211 -8.58 13.56 4.95
N TYR A 212 -7.82 12.63 4.37
CA TYR A 212 -7.58 11.33 5.00
C TYR A 212 -6.20 11.19 5.63
N ALA A 213 -5.18 11.90 5.14
CA ALA A 213 -3.82 11.79 5.64
C ALA A 213 -3.64 12.45 7.00
N ASP A 214 -2.81 11.84 7.84
CA ASP A 214 -2.17 12.49 8.99
C ASP A 214 -0.87 13.18 8.52
N HIS A 215 -0.16 12.55 7.57
CA HIS A 215 1.12 12.99 7.05
C HIS A 215 1.13 12.90 5.52
N ILE A 216 1.68 13.92 4.86
CA ILE A 216 1.80 13.98 3.40
C ILE A 216 3.28 14.03 3.03
N ILE A 217 3.63 13.21 2.02
CA ILE A 217 4.92 13.24 1.34
C ILE A 217 4.66 13.67 -0.10
N GLY A 218 5.18 14.81 -0.49
CA GLY A 218 5.13 15.33 -1.87
C GLY A 218 6.36 14.88 -2.65
N LEU A 219 6.16 14.05 -3.68
CA LEU A 219 7.22 13.52 -4.53
C LEU A 219 7.13 14.16 -5.92
N ASN A 220 8.25 14.70 -6.43
CA ASN A 220 8.37 15.23 -7.78
C ASN A 220 9.74 14.85 -8.34
N ASP A 221 9.77 14.32 -9.57
CA ASP A 221 10.98 13.90 -10.30
C ASP A 221 11.96 13.08 -9.43
N GLY A 222 11.42 12.15 -8.64
CA GLY A 222 12.19 11.29 -7.74
C GLY A 222 12.67 11.93 -6.45
N HIS A 223 12.38 13.20 -6.19
CA HIS A 223 12.76 13.93 -4.97
C HIS A 223 11.56 14.20 -4.07
N ILE A 224 11.78 14.17 -2.75
CA ILE A 224 10.81 14.72 -1.80
C ILE A 224 10.90 16.25 -1.84
N VAL A 225 9.79 16.90 -2.18
CA VAL A 225 9.65 18.36 -2.21
C VAL A 225 8.78 18.91 -1.09
N PHE A 226 8.03 18.00 -0.43
CA PHE A 226 7.27 18.28 0.78
C PHE A 226 7.25 17.04 1.69
N ASP A 227 7.41 17.23 2.98
CA ASP A 227 7.34 16.18 4.01
C ASP A 227 6.81 16.80 5.31
N GLY A 228 5.57 16.51 5.69
CA GLY A 228 4.97 17.11 6.88
C GLY A 228 3.51 16.73 7.13
N PRO A 229 2.93 17.22 8.26
CA PRO A 229 1.54 17.02 8.58
C PRO A 229 0.60 17.51 7.46
N ALA A 230 -0.51 16.80 7.26
CA ALA A 230 -1.44 17.11 6.16
C ALA A 230 -2.09 18.48 6.28
N ASP A 231 -2.34 18.96 7.50
CA ASP A 231 -2.91 20.27 7.80
C ASP A 231 -1.94 21.43 7.53
N GLN A 232 -0.65 21.18 7.42
CA GLN A 232 0.39 22.15 7.09
C GLN A 232 0.68 22.24 5.59
N ALA A 233 0.15 21.34 4.76
CA ALA A 233 0.34 21.37 3.32
C ALA A 233 -0.42 22.55 2.68
N SER A 234 0.31 23.65 2.42
CA SER A 234 -0.25 24.86 1.81
C SER A 234 -0.54 24.67 0.31
N SER A 235 -1.31 25.60 -0.27
CA SER A 235 -1.52 25.62 -1.73
C SER A 235 -0.21 25.79 -2.51
N GLN A 236 0.75 26.55 -1.95
CA GLN A 236 2.06 26.73 -2.57
C GLN A 236 2.88 25.44 -2.56
N ASP A 237 2.79 24.64 -1.48
CA ASP A 237 3.45 23.32 -1.43
C ASP A 237 2.84 22.37 -2.47
N ILE A 238 1.52 22.37 -2.61
CA ILE A 238 0.85 21.56 -3.63
C ILE A 238 1.27 22.00 -5.04
N GLU A 239 1.30 23.30 -5.32
CA GLU A 239 1.82 23.82 -6.61
C GLU A 239 3.27 23.36 -6.85
N ARG A 240 4.12 23.41 -5.84
CA ARG A 240 5.51 22.94 -5.93
C ARG A 240 5.61 21.45 -6.23
N ILE A 241 4.76 20.63 -5.61
CA ILE A 241 4.71 19.18 -5.84
C ILE A 241 4.34 18.88 -7.30
N TYR A 242 3.41 19.63 -7.89
CA TYR A 242 2.89 19.40 -9.25
C TYR A 242 3.49 20.28 -10.33
N ARG A 243 4.47 21.13 -10.00
CA ARG A 243 5.17 21.96 -10.98
C ARG A 243 5.98 21.06 -11.92
N ASP A 244 5.77 21.25 -13.24
CA ASP A 244 6.56 20.54 -14.25
C ASP A 244 8.06 20.88 -14.09
N SER A 245 8.89 19.89 -13.87
CA SER A 245 10.35 20.03 -13.78
C SER A 245 10.99 20.57 -15.07
N ALA A 246 10.27 20.49 -16.19
CA ALA A 246 10.72 21.02 -17.49
C ALA A 246 10.85 22.55 -17.57
N PHE A 247 10.29 23.33 -16.61
CA PHE A 247 10.36 24.80 -16.61
C PHE A 247 11.37 25.39 -15.62
N ALA A 248 12.17 24.56 -14.93
CA ALA A 248 13.13 25.02 -13.93
C ALA A 248 14.53 25.35 -14.50
N THR A 249 14.73 25.28 -15.83
CA THR A 249 15.99 25.62 -16.51
C THR A 249 15.75 26.66 -17.59
N SER A 250 15.44 27.88 -17.17
CA SER A 250 15.57 29.11 -18.01
C SER A 250 16.00 30.29 -17.16
#